data_ecca8a03befc7ce3dc48842d3c3eb829
#
_entry.id   ecca8a03befc7ce3dc48842d3c3eb829
#
_cell.length_a   1.000
_cell.length_b   1.000
_cell.length_c   1.000
_cell.angle_alpha   90.00
_cell.angle_beta   90.00
_cell.angle_gamma   90.00
#
_symmetry.space_group_name_H-M   'P 1'
#
loop_
_entity.id
_entity.type
_entity.pdbx_description
1 polymer ?
#
loop_
_entity_poly.entity_id
_entity_poly.type
_entity_poly.pdbx_seq_one_letter_code
_entity_poly.pdbx_strand_id
1 'polypeptide(L)'
;VDGPEFDGHQVDFDEMLKRMGAFKSIEREEMHKLEEDESCKAVPEPTQEVDEKSRNAAWRLELRKAMKPKERTAIPRVEMNELDPEYRSHSRKEEVNQGLTEEQALTEAKRCLDCANPGCMEGCPVGIDIPRFIKNIERGEILEAAKTLKETSALPAVCGRVCPQEKQCESKCIHLKMKEKPVAIGYLERFAADYERESGQISVP
;
A
#
# COMPACT_ATOMS: atom_id res chain seq x y z
N VAL A 1 6.16 -16.74 -20.17
CA VAL A 1 6.21 -16.50 -21.61
C VAL A 1 7.59 -15.91 -21.85
N ASP A 2 8.49 -16.76 -22.34
CA ASP A 2 9.85 -16.36 -22.66
C ASP A 2 9.76 -15.44 -23.87
N GLY A 3 10.02 -14.15 -23.66
CA GLY A 3 10.22 -13.20 -24.74
C GLY A 3 11.46 -13.58 -25.54
N PRO A 4 11.62 -13.13 -26.81
CA PRO A 4 12.83 -13.38 -27.57
C PRO A 4 14.04 -12.89 -26.79
N GLU A 5 15.06 -13.73 -26.67
CA GLU A 5 16.35 -13.34 -26.08
C GLU A 5 16.87 -12.11 -26.82
N PHE A 6 17.03 -11.01 -26.07
CA PHE A 6 17.49 -9.76 -26.62
C PHE A 6 19.02 -9.71 -26.45
N ASP A 7 19.74 -9.87 -27.54
CA ASP A 7 21.20 -9.66 -27.54
C ASP A 7 21.50 -8.16 -27.50
N GLY A 8 21.84 -7.65 -26.32
CA GLY A 8 22.15 -6.23 -26.10
C GLY A 8 23.33 -5.72 -26.96
N HIS A 9 24.12 -6.60 -27.52
CA HIS A 9 25.22 -6.22 -28.44
C HIS A 9 24.72 -5.90 -29.86
N GLN A 10 23.47 -6.26 -30.20
CA GLN A 10 22.86 -5.96 -31.49
C GLN A 10 22.00 -4.71 -31.47
N VAL A 11 21.92 -4.02 -30.34
CA VAL A 11 21.16 -2.76 -30.23
C VAL A 11 21.94 -1.64 -30.87
N ASP A 12 21.41 -1.07 -31.95
CA ASP A 12 21.92 0.18 -32.53
C ASP A 12 21.48 1.36 -31.64
N PHE A 13 22.35 1.73 -30.70
CA PHE A 13 22.10 2.84 -29.78
C PHE A 13 22.00 4.19 -30.49
N ASP A 14 22.67 4.37 -31.60
CA ASP A 14 22.59 5.62 -32.39
C ASP A 14 21.24 5.77 -33.04
N GLU A 15 20.68 4.69 -33.59
CA GLU A 15 19.33 4.69 -34.15
C GLU A 15 18.28 4.83 -33.05
N MET A 16 18.48 4.20 -31.89
CA MET A 16 17.60 4.37 -30.73
C MET A 16 17.57 5.82 -30.25
N LEU A 17 18.72 6.49 -30.13
CA LEU A 17 18.82 7.91 -29.75
C LEU A 17 18.15 8.84 -30.78
N LYS A 18 18.26 8.54 -32.07
CA LYS A 18 17.56 9.28 -33.12
C LYS A 18 16.06 9.15 -32.97
N ARG A 19 15.54 7.93 -32.73
CA ARG A 19 14.11 7.69 -32.50
C ARG A 19 13.59 8.38 -31.24
N MET A 20 14.35 8.34 -30.15
CA MET A 20 14.03 9.09 -28.93
C MET A 20 14.03 10.62 -29.18
N GLY A 21 14.93 11.10 -30.06
CA GLY A 21 14.97 12.51 -30.47
C GLY A 21 13.82 12.95 -31.35
N ALA A 22 13.25 12.05 -32.16
CA ALA A 22 12.17 12.33 -33.08
C ALA A 22 10.86 12.76 -32.38
N PHE A 23 10.64 12.34 -31.14
CA PHE A 23 9.45 12.71 -30.35
C PHE A 23 9.61 14.02 -29.59
N LYS A 24 10.82 14.52 -29.37
CA LYS A 24 11.06 15.74 -28.60
C LYS A 24 10.43 17.01 -29.18
N SER A 25 10.28 17.09 -30.49
CA SER A 25 9.59 18.21 -31.14
C SER A 25 8.09 18.17 -30.87
N ILE A 26 7.50 16.98 -30.96
CA ILE A 26 6.07 16.75 -30.72
C ILE A 26 5.74 17.01 -29.27
N GLU A 27 6.55 16.48 -28.35
CA GLU A 27 6.39 16.72 -26.91
C GLU A 27 6.48 18.22 -26.58
N ARG A 28 7.40 18.94 -27.22
CA ARG A 28 7.57 20.38 -27.01
C ARG A 28 6.37 21.18 -27.57
N GLU A 29 5.85 20.81 -28.70
CA GLU A 29 4.65 21.44 -29.29
C GLU A 29 3.41 21.19 -28.44
N GLU A 30 3.22 19.97 -27.92
CA GLU A 30 2.11 19.66 -27.04
C GLU A 30 2.25 20.36 -25.67
N MET A 31 3.46 20.42 -25.11
CA MET A 31 3.71 21.21 -23.90
C MET A 31 3.39 22.69 -24.10
N HIS A 32 3.78 23.27 -25.25
CA HIS A 32 3.49 24.68 -25.54
C HIS A 32 1.98 24.94 -25.68
N LYS A 33 1.22 24.02 -26.28
CA LYS A 33 -0.25 24.10 -26.35
C LYS A 33 -0.88 24.04 -24.95
N LEU A 34 -0.35 23.19 -24.04
CA LEU A 34 -0.81 23.11 -22.65
C LEU A 34 -0.49 24.37 -21.85
N GLU A 35 0.64 25.05 -22.15
CA GLU A 35 1.00 26.32 -21.52
C GLU A 35 0.13 27.50 -22.01
N GLU A 36 -0.36 27.44 -23.24
CA GLU A 36 -1.26 28.45 -23.84
C GLU A 36 -2.72 28.25 -23.43
N ASP A 37 -3.11 27.06 -22.98
CA ASP A 37 -4.46 26.77 -22.52
C ASP A 37 -4.71 27.40 -21.15
N GLU A 38 -5.39 28.56 -21.13
CA GLU A 38 -5.76 29.26 -19.90
C GLU A 38 -6.65 28.44 -18.97
N SER A 39 -7.34 27.41 -19.50
CA SER A 39 -8.13 26.50 -18.67
C SER A 39 -7.27 25.65 -17.73
N CYS A 40 -6.00 25.40 -18.10
CA CYS A 40 -5.02 24.72 -17.25
C CYS A 40 -4.40 25.62 -16.16
N LYS A 41 -4.59 26.94 -16.28
CA LYS A 41 -4.06 27.91 -15.29
C LYS A 41 -4.98 28.18 -14.11
N ALA A 42 -6.21 27.69 -14.16
CA ALA A 42 -7.12 27.71 -13.02
C ALA A 42 -6.65 26.68 -11.99
N VAL A 43 -5.60 27.03 -11.23
CA VAL A 43 -5.38 26.38 -9.93
C VAL A 43 -6.64 26.67 -9.12
N PRO A 44 -7.47 25.68 -8.80
CA PRO A 44 -8.61 25.92 -7.93
C PRO A 44 -8.06 26.55 -6.65
N GLU A 45 -8.65 27.69 -6.22
CA GLU A 45 -8.35 28.24 -4.91
C GLU A 45 -8.44 27.07 -3.91
N PRO A 46 -7.51 26.98 -2.95
CA PRO A 46 -7.58 25.92 -1.95
C PRO A 46 -8.86 26.15 -1.15
N THR A 47 -9.95 25.53 -1.60
CA THR A 47 -11.06 25.27 -0.71
C THR A 47 -10.44 24.56 0.48
N GLN A 48 -10.72 25.04 1.68
CA GLN A 48 -10.32 24.40 2.93
C GLN A 48 -11.10 23.07 3.09
N GLU A 49 -11.08 22.23 2.08
CA GLU A 49 -11.40 20.82 2.22
C GLU A 49 -10.26 20.27 3.08
N VAL A 50 -10.61 20.00 4.33
CA VAL A 50 -9.71 19.27 5.23
C VAL A 50 -9.35 18.01 4.46
N ASP A 51 -8.08 17.93 4.01
CA ASP A 51 -7.58 16.82 3.22
C ASP A 51 -7.84 15.52 3.99
N GLU A 52 -8.89 14.79 3.59
CA GLU A 52 -9.30 13.54 4.25
C GLU A 52 -8.19 12.48 4.24
N LYS A 53 -7.22 12.64 3.36
CA LYS A 53 -6.03 11.80 3.27
C LYS A 53 -4.97 12.17 4.31
N SER A 54 -5.04 13.41 4.80
CA SER A 54 -4.06 13.91 5.77
C SER A 54 -4.07 13.10 7.07
N ARG A 55 -2.90 12.98 7.68
CA ARG A 55 -2.77 12.45 9.05
C ARG A 55 -3.61 13.25 10.05
N ASN A 56 -3.87 14.52 9.78
CA ASN A 56 -4.64 15.42 10.64
C ASN A 56 -6.14 15.46 10.31
N ALA A 57 -6.61 14.61 9.38
CA ALA A 57 -8.02 14.43 9.14
C ALA A 57 -8.78 14.12 10.44
N ALA A 58 -9.99 14.66 10.60
CA ALA A 58 -10.77 14.56 11.83
C ALA A 58 -10.93 13.11 12.30
N TRP A 59 -11.27 12.21 11.40
CA TRP A 59 -11.45 10.79 11.70
C TRP A 59 -10.17 10.11 12.23
N ARG A 60 -8.97 10.48 11.72
CA ARG A 60 -7.69 9.93 12.21
C ARG A 60 -7.33 10.50 13.58
N LEU A 61 -7.66 11.78 13.81
CA LEU A 61 -7.50 12.40 15.13
C LEU A 61 -8.39 11.73 16.19
N GLU A 62 -9.63 11.41 15.85
CA GLU A 62 -10.55 10.69 16.75
C GLU A 62 -10.01 9.31 17.13
N LEU A 63 -9.54 8.50 16.16
CA LEU A 63 -8.94 7.21 16.44
C LEU A 63 -7.71 7.31 17.36
N ARG A 64 -6.88 8.36 17.17
CA ARG A 64 -5.72 8.58 18.06
C ARG A 64 -6.12 9.02 19.45
N LYS A 65 -7.24 9.75 19.60
CA LYS A 65 -7.78 10.14 20.92
C LYS A 65 -8.47 8.99 21.63
N ALA A 66 -9.16 8.12 20.88
CA ALA A 66 -9.89 6.99 21.43
C ALA A 66 -8.99 5.96 22.14
N MET A 67 -7.76 5.79 21.67
CA MET A 67 -6.81 4.83 22.26
C MET A 67 -5.40 5.43 22.34
N LYS A 68 -4.84 5.45 23.55
CA LYS A 68 -3.50 6.00 23.80
C LYS A 68 -2.40 5.10 23.22
N PRO A 69 -1.22 5.65 22.88
CA PRO A 69 -0.10 4.86 22.35
C PRO A 69 0.29 3.66 23.23
N LYS A 70 0.29 3.82 24.55
CA LYS A 70 0.61 2.75 25.50
C LYS A 70 -0.38 1.58 25.45
N GLU A 71 -1.66 1.88 25.21
CA GLU A 71 -2.70 0.85 25.08
C GLU A 71 -2.53 0.10 23.75
N ARG A 72 -2.21 0.83 22.66
CA ARG A 72 -1.95 0.24 21.32
C ARG A 72 -0.74 -0.69 21.33
N THR A 73 0.33 -0.30 22.01
CA THR A 73 1.55 -1.13 22.09
C THR A 73 1.39 -2.34 23.02
N ALA A 74 0.43 -2.32 23.93
CA ALA A 74 0.13 -3.46 24.81
C ALA A 74 -0.63 -4.60 24.08
N ILE A 75 -1.22 -4.32 22.91
CA ILE A 75 -1.92 -5.34 22.11
C ILE A 75 -0.88 -6.27 21.49
N PRO A 76 -0.96 -7.59 21.71
CA PRO A 76 -0.05 -8.54 21.09
C PRO A 76 -0.26 -8.60 19.57
N ARG A 77 0.82 -8.84 18.80
CA ARG A 77 0.72 -9.06 17.36
C ARG A 77 -0.15 -10.28 17.09
N VAL A 78 -1.10 -10.12 16.19
CA VAL A 78 -1.95 -11.21 15.73
C VAL A 78 -1.13 -12.21 14.91
N GLU A 79 -1.39 -13.49 15.13
CA GLU A 79 -0.79 -14.56 14.35
C GLU A 79 -1.64 -14.90 13.15
N MET A 80 -0.98 -15.24 12.04
CA MET A 80 -1.64 -15.66 10.81
C MET A 80 -2.36 -17.00 11.03
N ASN A 81 -3.60 -17.12 10.58
CA ASN A 81 -4.28 -18.40 10.55
C ASN A 81 -3.64 -19.30 9.49
N GLU A 82 -3.38 -20.53 9.84
CA GLU A 82 -2.79 -21.52 8.94
C GLU A 82 -3.64 -22.79 8.92
N LEU A 83 -3.58 -23.50 7.79
CA LEU A 83 -4.14 -24.85 7.69
C LEU A 83 -3.44 -25.78 8.67
N ASP A 84 -4.21 -26.74 9.19
CA ASP A 84 -3.69 -27.80 10.06
C ASP A 84 -2.49 -28.50 9.42
N PRO A 85 -1.40 -28.75 10.16
CA PRO A 85 -0.16 -29.34 9.62
C PRO A 85 -0.36 -30.72 8.99
N GLU A 86 -1.23 -31.55 9.53
CA GLU A 86 -1.52 -32.88 8.99
C GLU A 86 -2.31 -32.76 7.67
N TYR A 87 -3.34 -31.91 7.66
CA TYR A 87 -4.13 -31.65 6.47
C TYR A 87 -3.26 -31.10 5.33
N ARG A 88 -2.46 -30.06 5.58
CA ARG A 88 -1.62 -29.41 4.55
C ARG A 88 -0.51 -30.32 4.01
N SER A 89 -0.11 -31.35 4.74
CA SER A 89 0.87 -32.34 4.27
C SER A 89 0.34 -33.20 3.12
N HIS A 90 -0.98 -33.35 3.03
CA HIS A 90 -1.68 -34.17 2.02
C HIS A 90 -2.31 -33.34 0.90
N SER A 91 -2.43 -32.02 1.05
CA SER A 91 -3.01 -31.12 0.05
C SER A 91 -1.98 -30.10 -0.45
N ARG A 92 -1.89 -29.94 -1.78
CA ARG A 92 -1.08 -28.91 -2.44
C ARG A 92 -1.94 -27.87 -3.18
N LYS A 93 -3.27 -27.97 -3.04
CA LYS A 93 -4.21 -27.16 -3.81
C LYS A 93 -4.60 -25.88 -3.07
N GLU A 94 -4.47 -25.88 -1.76
CA GLU A 94 -4.93 -24.78 -0.91
C GLU A 94 -3.75 -23.98 -0.37
N GLU A 95 -3.96 -22.70 -0.22
CA GLU A 95 -3.00 -21.80 0.39
C GLU A 95 -2.87 -22.13 1.89
N VAL A 96 -1.66 -22.33 2.37
CA VAL A 96 -1.42 -22.72 3.78
C VAL A 96 -1.82 -21.60 4.72
N ASN A 97 -1.42 -20.37 4.42
CA ASN A 97 -1.79 -19.19 5.17
C ASN A 97 -3.23 -18.80 4.79
N GLN A 98 -4.11 -18.76 5.75
CA GLN A 98 -5.54 -18.49 5.54
C GLN A 98 -5.93 -17.02 5.67
N GLY A 99 -4.95 -16.14 5.94
CA GLY A 99 -5.22 -14.73 6.16
C GLY A 99 -5.72 -14.44 7.58
N LEU A 100 -6.21 -13.22 7.78
CA LEU A 100 -6.81 -12.78 9.03
C LEU A 100 -8.33 -12.77 8.90
N THR A 101 -9.02 -13.06 9.99
CA THR A 101 -10.44 -12.73 10.10
C THR A 101 -10.62 -11.22 10.26
N GLU A 102 -11.81 -10.69 10.03
CA GLU A 102 -12.10 -9.27 10.21
C GLU A 102 -11.79 -8.81 11.64
N GLU A 103 -12.17 -9.58 12.66
CA GLU A 103 -11.88 -9.26 14.06
C GLU A 103 -10.37 -9.21 14.33
N GLN A 104 -9.61 -10.16 13.78
CA GLN A 104 -8.16 -10.18 13.89
C GLN A 104 -7.53 -8.98 13.20
N ALA A 105 -8.00 -8.63 12.01
CA ALA A 105 -7.51 -7.48 11.25
C ALA A 105 -7.80 -6.15 11.97
N LEU A 106 -9.00 -5.97 12.51
CA LEU A 106 -9.36 -4.81 13.33
C LEU A 106 -8.46 -4.71 14.58
N THR A 107 -8.19 -5.84 15.23
CA THR A 107 -7.33 -5.90 16.42
C THR A 107 -5.89 -5.53 16.08
N GLU A 108 -5.34 -6.08 14.99
CA GLU A 108 -3.98 -5.76 14.55
C GLU A 108 -3.86 -4.30 14.07
N ALA A 109 -4.88 -3.77 13.39
CA ALA A 109 -4.90 -2.39 12.93
C ALA A 109 -4.84 -1.38 14.09
N LYS A 110 -5.44 -1.69 15.24
CA LYS A 110 -5.38 -0.86 16.46
C LYS A 110 -3.96 -0.69 16.99
N ARG A 111 -3.04 -1.60 16.68
CA ARG A 111 -1.64 -1.50 17.10
C ARG A 111 -0.91 -0.34 16.42
N CYS A 112 -1.33 0.08 15.24
CA CYS A 112 -0.68 1.17 14.51
C CYS A 112 -0.82 2.49 15.27
N LEU A 113 0.33 3.16 15.52
CA LEU A 113 0.41 4.43 16.25
C LEU A 113 0.10 5.65 15.40
N ASP A 114 -0.10 5.48 14.07
CA ASP A 114 -0.29 6.60 13.15
C ASP A 114 0.82 7.66 13.29
N CYS A 115 2.07 7.23 13.12
CA CYS A 115 3.26 8.04 13.35
C CYS A 115 3.28 9.33 12.52
N ALA A 116 3.87 10.40 13.06
CA ALA A 116 4.07 11.65 12.31
C ALA A 116 5.10 11.45 11.18
N ASN A 117 6.16 10.70 11.46
CA ASN A 117 7.19 10.31 10.50
C ASN A 117 7.18 8.78 10.38
N PRO A 118 6.36 8.22 9.49
CA PRO A 118 6.14 6.78 9.41
C PRO A 118 7.28 6.09 8.64
N GLY A 119 8.29 5.60 9.36
CA GLY A 119 9.41 4.87 8.74
C GLY A 119 8.98 3.65 7.91
N CYS A 120 7.82 3.08 8.19
CA CYS A 120 7.27 1.98 7.38
C CYS A 120 7.00 2.40 5.93
N MET A 121 6.63 3.65 5.66
CA MET A 121 6.48 4.16 4.30
C MET A 121 7.82 4.24 3.57
N GLU A 122 8.87 4.68 4.25
CA GLU A 122 10.23 4.71 3.69
C GLU A 122 10.76 3.30 3.38
N GLY A 123 10.28 2.30 4.13
CA GLY A 123 10.62 0.90 3.92
C GLY A 123 9.80 0.22 2.80
N CYS A 124 8.79 0.88 2.25
CA CYS A 124 7.96 0.35 1.18
C CYS A 124 8.49 0.81 -0.19
N PRO A 125 8.93 -0.11 -1.08
CA PRO A 125 9.48 0.26 -2.39
C PRO A 125 8.50 1.03 -3.29
N VAL A 126 7.20 0.82 -3.11
CA VAL A 126 6.14 1.47 -3.91
C VAL A 126 5.46 2.63 -3.16
N GLY A 127 5.93 2.97 -1.96
CA GLY A 127 5.49 4.17 -1.24
C GLY A 127 4.03 4.15 -0.76
N ILE A 128 3.48 2.99 -0.38
CA ILE A 128 2.11 2.88 0.15
C ILE A 128 1.96 3.79 1.38
N ASP A 129 0.84 4.53 1.46
CA ASP A 129 0.45 5.23 2.69
C ASP A 129 -0.04 4.22 3.75
N ILE A 130 0.96 3.55 4.35
CA ILE A 130 0.74 2.46 5.30
C ILE A 130 -0.11 2.90 6.51
N PRO A 131 0.16 4.02 7.18
CA PRO A 131 -0.67 4.43 8.31
C PRO A 131 -2.13 4.67 7.90
N ARG A 132 -2.39 5.25 6.72
CA ARG A 132 -3.74 5.56 6.28
C ARG A 132 -4.55 4.31 5.99
N PHE A 133 -4.01 3.34 5.23
CA PHE A 133 -4.78 2.13 4.96
C PHE A 133 -5.06 1.34 6.24
N ILE A 134 -4.09 1.26 7.18
CA ILE A 134 -4.30 0.59 8.47
C ILE A 134 -5.36 1.30 9.30
N LYS A 135 -5.37 2.64 9.32
CA LYS A 135 -6.40 3.40 10.03
C LYS A 135 -7.79 3.27 9.38
N ASN A 136 -7.86 3.09 8.07
CA ASN A 136 -9.11 2.74 7.40
C ASN A 136 -9.63 1.37 7.86
N ILE A 137 -8.76 0.36 8.01
CA ILE A 137 -9.15 -0.92 8.60
C ILE A 137 -9.63 -0.72 10.04
N GLU A 138 -8.89 0.03 10.87
CA GLU A 138 -9.25 0.27 12.28
C GLU A 138 -10.66 0.87 12.44
N ARG A 139 -11.10 1.72 11.53
CA ARG A 139 -12.45 2.29 11.56
C ARG A 139 -13.52 1.44 10.85
N GLY A 140 -13.16 0.26 10.32
CA GLY A 140 -14.07 -0.64 9.60
C GLY A 140 -14.27 -0.33 8.11
N GLU A 141 -13.58 0.68 7.57
CA GLU A 141 -13.67 1.09 6.17
C GLU A 141 -12.68 0.30 5.30
N ILE A 142 -12.91 -1.01 5.18
CA ILE A 142 -11.94 -1.93 4.58
C ILE A 142 -11.79 -1.67 3.06
N LEU A 143 -12.87 -1.29 2.38
CA LEU A 143 -12.80 -0.93 0.96
C LEU A 143 -12.00 0.36 0.72
N GLU A 144 -12.08 1.33 1.63
CA GLU A 144 -11.23 2.53 1.57
C GLU A 144 -9.76 2.21 1.87
N ALA A 145 -9.50 1.19 2.71
CA ALA A 145 -8.15 0.68 2.89
C ALA A 145 -7.61 0.07 1.58
N ALA A 146 -8.40 -0.73 0.89
CA ALA A 146 -8.02 -1.31 -0.41
C ALA A 146 -7.78 -0.24 -1.48
N LYS A 147 -8.61 0.79 -1.56
CA LYS A 147 -8.38 1.95 -2.45
C LYS A 147 -7.06 2.67 -2.12
N THR A 148 -6.80 2.88 -0.84
CA THR A 148 -5.55 3.51 -0.39
C THR A 148 -4.32 2.71 -0.83
N LEU A 149 -4.36 1.39 -0.75
CA LEU A 149 -3.30 0.51 -1.24
C LEU A 149 -3.08 0.68 -2.76
N LYS A 150 -4.17 0.76 -3.50
CA LYS A 150 -4.16 0.84 -4.97
C LYS A 150 -3.74 2.21 -5.52
N GLU A 151 -3.64 3.25 -4.70
CA GLU A 151 -3.10 4.54 -5.15
C GLU A 151 -1.65 4.43 -5.65
N THR A 152 -0.88 3.46 -5.14
CA THR A 152 0.53 3.28 -5.50
C THR A 152 0.90 1.84 -5.83
N SER A 153 0.06 0.86 -5.51
CA SER A 153 0.30 -0.57 -5.75
C SER A 153 -0.81 -1.18 -6.60
N ALA A 154 -0.47 -1.66 -7.80
CA ALA A 154 -1.43 -2.35 -8.66
C ALA A 154 -1.78 -3.77 -8.19
N LEU A 155 -0.98 -4.39 -7.33
CA LEU A 155 -1.06 -5.80 -6.96
C LEU A 155 -1.02 -6.03 -5.44
N PRO A 156 -1.86 -5.37 -4.63
CA PRO A 156 -1.79 -5.48 -3.16
C PRO A 156 -2.03 -6.91 -2.67
N ALA A 157 -2.88 -7.69 -3.32
CA ALA A 157 -3.13 -9.10 -2.98
C ALA A 157 -1.88 -9.98 -3.13
N VAL A 158 -1.02 -9.68 -4.11
CA VAL A 158 0.25 -10.38 -4.33
C VAL A 158 1.30 -9.85 -3.34
N CYS A 159 1.44 -8.53 -3.21
CA CYS A 159 2.41 -7.90 -2.32
C CYS A 159 2.21 -8.36 -0.87
N GLY A 160 0.98 -8.41 -0.37
CA GLY A 160 0.66 -8.89 0.97
C GLY A 160 1.06 -10.35 1.23
N ARG A 161 1.28 -11.15 0.15
CA ARG A 161 1.70 -12.56 0.26
C ARG A 161 3.20 -12.79 0.07
N VAL A 162 3.85 -12.01 -0.81
CA VAL A 162 5.21 -12.34 -1.27
C VAL A 162 6.27 -11.30 -0.92
N CYS A 163 5.90 -10.09 -0.52
CA CYS A 163 6.89 -9.11 -0.07
C CYS A 163 7.61 -9.61 1.19
N PRO A 164 8.93 -9.45 1.29
CA PRO A 164 9.68 -9.72 2.51
C PRO A 164 9.50 -8.54 3.49
N GLN A 165 8.28 -8.37 4.05
CA GLN A 165 7.89 -7.24 4.88
C GLN A 165 8.82 -7.06 6.08
N GLU A 166 9.34 -8.17 6.63
CA GLU A 166 10.30 -8.17 7.73
C GLU A 166 11.64 -7.51 7.40
N LYS A 167 11.95 -7.33 6.11
CA LYS A 167 13.14 -6.62 5.60
C LYS A 167 12.81 -5.24 5.03
N GLN A 168 11.54 -4.97 4.80
CA GLN A 168 11.02 -3.74 4.19
C GLN A 168 10.24 -2.90 5.19
N CYS A 169 8.92 -2.76 5.00
CA CYS A 169 8.07 -1.88 5.80
C CYS A 169 8.03 -2.25 7.29
N GLU A 170 7.92 -3.53 7.63
CA GLU A 170 7.86 -3.97 9.04
C GLU A 170 9.19 -3.74 9.76
N SER A 171 10.35 -3.87 9.05
CA SER A 171 11.67 -3.59 9.63
C SER A 171 11.86 -2.14 10.09
N LYS A 172 11.04 -1.23 9.60
CA LYS A 172 11.07 0.20 9.93
C LYS A 172 9.97 0.62 10.90
N CYS A 173 9.17 -0.34 11.37
CA CYS A 173 8.10 -0.05 12.32
C CYS A 173 8.65 0.44 13.66
N ILE A 174 8.02 1.49 14.21
CA ILE A 174 8.43 2.11 15.49
C ILE A 174 8.36 1.11 16.67
N HIS A 175 7.48 0.11 16.61
CA HIS A 175 7.36 -0.94 17.63
C HIS A 175 8.70 -1.64 17.90
N LEU A 176 9.54 -1.84 16.88
CA LEU A 176 10.86 -2.44 17.05
C LEU A 176 11.79 -1.63 17.95
N LYS A 177 11.67 -0.29 17.93
CA LYS A 177 12.43 0.59 18.84
C LYS A 177 11.99 0.44 20.30
N MET A 178 10.76 -0.04 20.50
CA MET A 178 10.20 -0.35 21.83
C MET A 178 10.41 -1.81 22.23
N LYS A 179 11.16 -2.59 21.44
CA LYS A 179 11.39 -4.03 21.62
C LYS A 179 10.12 -4.88 21.49
N GLU A 180 9.13 -4.37 20.79
CA GLU A 180 7.87 -5.05 20.50
C GLU A 180 7.86 -5.57 19.05
N LYS A 181 7.04 -6.59 18.78
CA LYS A 181 6.83 -7.09 17.41
C LYS A 181 6.21 -5.96 16.55
N PRO A 182 6.66 -5.75 15.31
CA PRO A 182 6.10 -4.73 14.41
C PRO A 182 4.62 -5.01 14.14
N VAL A 183 3.90 -4.01 13.64
CA VAL A 183 2.55 -4.21 13.10
C VAL A 183 2.63 -5.14 11.89
N ALA A 184 1.72 -6.10 11.78
CA ALA A 184 1.66 -7.07 10.69
C ALA A 184 1.13 -6.43 9.40
N ILE A 185 1.94 -5.56 8.80
CA ILE A 185 1.56 -4.70 7.67
C ILE A 185 1.15 -5.55 6.47
N GLY A 186 1.94 -6.56 6.11
CA GLY A 186 1.63 -7.44 4.99
C GLY A 186 0.37 -8.28 5.20
N TYR A 187 0.08 -8.69 6.44
CA TYR A 187 -1.16 -9.41 6.74
C TYR A 187 -2.40 -8.52 6.56
N LEU A 188 -2.30 -7.27 6.99
CA LEU A 188 -3.38 -6.28 6.82
C LEU A 188 -3.55 -5.88 5.35
N GLU A 189 -2.46 -5.75 4.58
CA GLU A 189 -2.50 -5.51 3.14
C GLU A 189 -3.22 -6.65 2.41
N ARG A 190 -2.83 -7.89 2.70
CA ARG A 190 -3.50 -9.08 2.19
C ARG A 190 -4.99 -9.09 2.54
N PHE A 191 -5.32 -8.86 3.80
CA PHE A 191 -6.69 -8.86 4.29
C PHE A 191 -7.56 -7.86 3.52
N ALA A 192 -7.10 -6.60 3.37
CA ALA A 192 -7.85 -5.58 2.67
C ALA A 192 -8.06 -5.93 1.18
N ALA A 193 -7.04 -6.48 0.53
CA ALA A 193 -7.12 -6.87 -0.88
C ALA A 193 -8.02 -8.10 -1.10
N ASP A 194 -7.99 -9.08 -0.20
CA ASP A 194 -8.85 -10.26 -0.25
C ASP A 194 -10.31 -9.89 0.02
N TYR A 195 -10.56 -9.04 1.01
CA TYR A 195 -11.88 -8.51 1.34
C TYR A 195 -12.51 -7.78 0.15
N GLU A 196 -11.77 -6.91 -0.53
CA GLU A 196 -12.25 -6.20 -1.72
C GLU A 196 -12.63 -7.20 -2.82
N ARG A 197 -11.78 -8.19 -3.09
CA ARG A 197 -12.07 -9.23 -4.10
C ARG A 197 -13.34 -10.01 -3.77
N GLU A 198 -13.51 -10.40 -2.52
CA GLU A 198 -14.66 -11.20 -2.06
C GLU A 198 -15.96 -10.38 -2.04
N SER A 199 -15.88 -9.10 -1.76
CA SER A 199 -17.02 -8.20 -1.81
C SER A 199 -17.57 -7.96 -3.23
N GLY A 200 -16.77 -8.24 -4.26
CA GLY A 200 -17.11 -7.92 -5.65
C GLY A 200 -17.07 -6.43 -6.01
N GLN A 201 -16.75 -5.55 -5.06
CA GLN A 201 -16.66 -4.10 -5.24
C GLN A 201 -15.22 -3.68 -5.57
N ILE A 202 -14.71 -4.16 -6.70
CA ILE A 202 -13.31 -3.96 -7.09
C ILE A 202 -13.10 -2.54 -7.62
N SER A 203 -12.23 -1.78 -6.97
CA SER A 203 -11.72 -0.51 -7.50
C SER A 203 -10.59 -0.76 -8.50
N VAL A 204 -10.52 0.05 -9.55
CA VAL A 204 -9.40 0.04 -10.49
C VAL A 204 -8.31 0.97 -9.96
N PRO A 205 -7.02 0.60 -10.02
CA PRO A 205 -5.90 1.46 -9.64
C PRO A 205 -5.83 2.76 -10.44
#